data_185312f44654f67d04c423733fcde093
#
_entry.id   185312f44654f67d04c423733fcde093
#
_cell.length_a   1.000
_cell.length_b   1.000
_cell.length_c   1.000
_cell.angle_alpha   90.00
_cell.angle_beta   90.00
_cell.angle_gamma   90.00
#
_symmetry.space_group_name_H-M   'P 1'
#
loop_
_entity.id
_entity.type
_entity.pdbx_description
1 polymer ?
#
loop_
_entity_poly.entity_id
_entity_poly.type
_entity_poly.pdbx_seq_one_letter_code
_entity_poly.pdbx_strand_id
1 'polypeptide(L)'
;VNPEHFAVALSYDRLSEGAPVLVAKGADEIAKKILEIAQEHKIQVLRIPLLARALFFTTEVKQEIPDSLYTAVAQVLAYVFQLNELQAGAPRPAMPSPTVPDDFQFDPEGNPIY
;
A
#
# COMPACT_ATOMS: atom_id res chain seq x y z
N VAL A 1 -0.94 -1.34 4.99
CA VAL A 1 -0.53 -2.28 6.04
C VAL A 1 -1.72 -3.05 6.56
N ASN A 2 -1.48 -4.29 6.92
CA ASN A 2 -2.36 -5.08 7.75
C ASN A 2 -1.76 -5.02 9.15
N PRO A 3 -2.43 -4.38 10.13
CA PRO A 3 -1.79 -4.03 11.38
C PRO A 3 -1.26 -5.21 12.20
N GLU A 4 -1.75 -6.41 11.96
CA GLU A 4 -1.34 -7.56 12.76
C GLU A 4 -0.24 -8.39 12.09
N HIS A 5 -0.11 -8.34 10.75
CA HIS A 5 0.70 -9.33 10.07
C HIS A 5 1.58 -8.81 8.95
N PHE A 6 1.14 -7.82 8.15
CA PHE A 6 1.82 -7.49 6.90
C PHE A 6 2.04 -6.00 6.74
N ALA A 7 3.18 -5.64 6.16
CA ALA A 7 3.43 -4.28 5.69
C ALA A 7 4.10 -4.35 4.32
N VAL A 8 3.69 -3.45 3.44
CA VAL A 8 4.33 -3.25 2.15
C VAL A 8 4.61 -1.76 1.96
N ALA A 9 5.73 -1.45 1.32
CA ALA A 9 6.10 -0.07 1.00
C ALA A 9 6.22 0.08 -0.50
N LEU A 10 5.61 1.13 -1.02
CA LEU A 10 5.60 1.43 -2.44
C LEU A 10 6.35 2.72 -2.71
N SER A 11 7.04 2.76 -3.84
CA SER A 11 7.65 3.97 -4.36
C SER A 11 7.00 4.34 -5.68
N TYR A 12 6.62 5.60 -5.83
CA TYR A 12 6.04 6.09 -7.06
C TYR A 12 6.53 7.49 -7.37
N ASP A 13 7.07 7.67 -8.56
CA ASP A 13 7.47 8.96 -9.08
C ASP A 13 6.40 9.46 -10.05
N ARG A 14 5.73 10.55 -9.70
CA ARG A 14 4.66 11.15 -10.51
C ARG A 14 5.14 11.59 -11.90
N LEU A 15 6.43 11.86 -12.03
CA LEU A 15 7.04 12.29 -13.29
C LEU A 15 7.50 11.11 -14.14
N SER A 16 7.51 9.91 -13.58
CA SER A 16 7.87 8.69 -14.29
C SER A 16 6.66 8.13 -15.04
N GLU A 17 6.90 7.49 -16.17
CA GLU A 17 5.87 6.78 -16.91
C GLU A 17 5.62 5.37 -16.37
N GLY A 18 6.43 4.90 -15.41
CA GLY A 18 6.32 3.56 -14.86
C GLY A 18 5.25 3.44 -13.79
N ALA A 19 4.92 2.20 -13.47
CA ALA A 19 4.01 1.87 -12.37
C ALA A 19 4.72 2.01 -11.03
N PRO A 20 3.95 2.08 -9.92
CA PRO A 20 4.55 1.99 -8.60
C PRO A 20 5.35 0.71 -8.43
N VAL A 21 6.44 0.80 -7.68
CA VAL A 21 7.36 -0.31 -7.43
C VAL A 21 7.30 -0.68 -5.95
N LEU A 22 7.27 -1.98 -5.66
CA LEU A 22 7.35 -2.47 -4.29
C LEU A 22 8.81 -2.37 -3.84
N VAL A 23 9.07 -1.59 -2.81
CA VAL A 23 10.44 -1.38 -2.32
C VAL A 23 10.74 -2.13 -1.02
N ALA A 24 9.70 -2.53 -0.29
CA ALA A 24 9.86 -3.35 0.91
C ALA A 24 8.58 -4.10 1.19
N LYS A 25 8.71 -5.29 1.76
CA LYS A 25 7.58 -6.04 2.29
C LYS A 25 8.04 -6.91 3.45
N GLY A 26 7.13 -7.18 4.37
CA GLY A 26 7.43 -8.02 5.51
C GLY A 26 6.18 -8.46 6.24
N ALA A 27 6.35 -9.52 7.03
CA ALA A 27 5.32 -10.05 7.90
C ALA A 27 5.83 -9.97 9.35
N ASP A 28 4.89 -9.90 10.30
CA ASP A 28 5.17 -9.97 11.73
C ASP A 28 6.25 -8.99 12.18
N GLU A 29 7.41 -9.46 12.65
CA GLU A 29 8.46 -8.58 13.16
C GLU A 29 9.06 -7.69 12.07
N ILE A 30 9.17 -8.17 10.85
CA ILE A 30 9.65 -7.36 9.73
C ILE A 30 8.62 -6.28 9.40
N ALA A 31 7.33 -6.60 9.47
CA ALA A 31 6.27 -5.60 9.27
C ALA A 31 6.36 -4.49 10.31
N LYS A 32 6.60 -4.84 11.58
CA LYS A 32 6.80 -3.84 12.64
C LYS A 32 7.98 -2.93 12.34
N LYS A 33 9.08 -3.50 11.86
CA LYS A 33 10.28 -2.74 11.52
C LYS A 33 10.01 -1.75 10.38
N ILE A 34 9.27 -2.19 9.36
CA ILE A 34 8.87 -1.31 8.25
C ILE A 34 8.04 -0.14 8.76
N LEU A 35 7.08 -0.42 9.67
CA LEU A 35 6.25 0.64 10.26
C LEU A 35 7.06 1.63 11.09
N GLU A 36 8.03 1.15 11.87
CA GLU A 36 8.92 2.01 12.65
C GLU A 36 9.70 2.97 11.74
N ILE A 37 10.27 2.45 10.67
CA ILE A 37 11.02 3.25 9.71
C ILE A 37 10.11 4.28 9.04
N ALA A 38 8.90 3.89 8.67
CA ALA A 38 7.92 4.81 8.08
C ALA A 38 7.60 5.95 9.03
N GLN A 39 7.40 5.66 10.32
CA GLN A 39 7.12 6.67 11.33
C GLN A 39 8.30 7.61 11.53
N GLU A 40 9.52 7.08 11.57
CA GLU A 40 10.73 7.90 11.70
C GLU A 40 10.88 8.90 10.57
N HIS A 41 10.51 8.51 9.36
CA HIS A 41 10.63 9.35 8.16
C HIS A 41 9.35 10.09 7.81
N LYS A 42 8.33 10.03 8.67
CA LYS A 42 7.04 10.70 8.49
C LYS A 42 6.35 10.29 7.17
N ILE A 43 6.49 9.04 6.79
CA ILE A 43 5.83 8.48 5.62
C ILE A 43 4.39 8.14 6.00
N GLN A 44 3.46 8.48 5.13
CA GLN A 44 2.05 8.19 5.35
C GLN A 44 1.79 6.69 5.34
N VAL A 45 1.10 6.19 6.37
CA VAL A 45 0.75 4.77 6.51
C VAL A 45 -0.77 4.63 6.45
N LEU A 46 -1.25 3.71 5.60
CA LEU A 46 -2.67 3.39 5.51
C LEU A 46 -2.87 1.91 5.85
N ARG A 47 -3.99 1.62 6.51
CA ARG A 47 -4.34 0.26 6.94
C ARG A 47 -5.42 -0.29 6.04
N ILE A 48 -5.01 -1.02 5.00
CA ILE A 48 -5.90 -1.61 4.00
C ILE A 48 -5.51 -3.09 3.85
N PRO A 49 -6.03 -3.96 4.72
CA PRO A 49 -5.54 -5.34 4.83
C PRO A 49 -5.60 -6.15 3.53
N LEU A 50 -6.68 -6.08 2.78
CA LEU A 50 -6.78 -6.82 1.53
C LEU A 50 -5.74 -6.37 0.51
N LEU A 51 -5.51 -5.07 0.40
CA LEU A 51 -4.52 -4.54 -0.54
C LEU A 51 -3.09 -4.89 -0.09
N ALA A 52 -2.81 -4.80 1.21
CA ALA A 52 -1.50 -5.15 1.74
C ALA A 52 -1.17 -6.61 1.44
N ARG A 53 -2.12 -7.52 1.67
CA ARG A 53 -1.93 -8.95 1.37
C ARG A 53 -1.81 -9.22 -0.12
N ALA A 54 -2.62 -8.56 -0.95
CA ALA A 54 -2.53 -8.70 -2.40
C ALA A 54 -1.13 -8.35 -2.90
N LEU A 55 -0.59 -7.22 -2.46
CA LEU A 55 0.75 -6.79 -2.84
C LEU A 55 1.82 -7.72 -2.28
N PHE A 56 1.68 -8.13 -1.01
CA PHE A 56 2.66 -9.00 -0.37
C PHE A 56 2.82 -10.34 -1.09
N PHE A 57 1.69 -10.96 -1.47
CA PHE A 57 1.71 -12.32 -2.04
C PHE A 57 1.91 -12.35 -3.55
N THR A 58 1.81 -11.23 -4.26
CA THR A 58 1.91 -11.21 -5.72
C THR A 58 3.09 -10.45 -6.27
N THR A 59 3.81 -9.68 -5.44
CA THR A 59 4.83 -8.76 -5.94
C THR A 59 6.11 -8.92 -5.14
N GLU A 60 7.23 -9.07 -5.84
CA GLU A 60 8.54 -9.11 -5.21
C GLU A 60 9.13 -7.72 -5.05
N VAL A 61 10.08 -7.58 -4.12
CA VAL A 61 10.80 -6.32 -3.93
C VAL A 61 11.51 -5.94 -5.22
N LYS A 62 11.42 -4.65 -5.57
CA LYS A 62 11.95 -4.03 -6.78
C LYS A 62 11.12 -4.30 -8.05
N GLN A 63 9.99 -4.97 -7.93
CA GLN A 63 9.09 -5.18 -9.06
C GLN A 63 7.99 -4.14 -9.08
N GLU A 64 7.51 -3.83 -10.28
CA GLU A 64 6.30 -3.05 -10.44
C GLU A 64 5.10 -3.85 -9.97
N ILE A 65 4.08 -3.15 -9.47
CA ILE A 65 2.85 -3.82 -9.04
C ILE A 65 2.13 -4.43 -10.25
N PRO A 66 1.32 -5.50 -10.03
CA PRO A 66 0.54 -6.08 -11.11
C PRO A 66 -0.50 -5.10 -11.67
N ASP A 67 -0.77 -5.20 -12.97
CA ASP A 67 -1.75 -4.35 -13.64
C ASP A 67 -3.12 -4.36 -12.95
N SER A 68 -3.53 -5.54 -12.46
CA SER A 68 -4.83 -5.70 -11.80
C SER A 68 -4.97 -4.90 -10.51
N LEU A 69 -3.86 -4.45 -9.94
CA LEU A 69 -3.87 -3.64 -8.71
C LEU A 69 -3.67 -2.15 -8.97
N TYR A 70 -3.52 -1.73 -10.22
CA TYR A 70 -3.25 -0.32 -10.55
C TYR A 70 -4.32 0.63 -10.01
N THR A 71 -5.59 0.31 -10.24
CA THR A 71 -6.69 1.19 -9.81
C THR A 71 -6.72 1.33 -8.29
N ALA A 72 -6.59 0.22 -7.57
CA ALA A 72 -6.60 0.25 -6.11
C ALA A 72 -5.44 1.08 -5.57
N VAL A 73 -4.23 0.88 -6.09
CA VAL A 73 -3.04 1.61 -5.64
C VAL A 73 -3.14 3.08 -6.05
N ALA A 74 -3.68 3.39 -7.24
CA ALA A 74 -3.86 4.77 -7.67
C ALA A 74 -4.78 5.55 -6.71
N GLN A 75 -5.82 4.92 -6.20
CA GLN A 75 -6.71 5.56 -5.20
C GLN A 75 -5.96 5.89 -3.91
N VAL A 76 -5.09 4.99 -3.47
CA VAL A 76 -4.25 5.22 -2.28
C VAL A 76 -3.27 6.36 -2.52
N LEU A 77 -2.60 6.37 -3.66
CA LEU A 77 -1.63 7.42 -4.00
C LEU A 77 -2.30 8.78 -4.14
N ALA A 78 -3.49 8.84 -4.76
CA ALA A 78 -4.23 10.09 -4.88
C ALA A 78 -4.56 10.66 -3.50
N TYR A 79 -4.98 9.80 -2.57
CA TYR A 79 -5.26 10.21 -1.20
C TYR A 79 -3.99 10.77 -0.51
N VAL A 80 -2.86 10.08 -0.65
CA VAL A 80 -1.60 10.51 -0.04
C VAL A 80 -1.16 11.86 -0.62
N PHE A 81 -1.26 12.04 -1.93
CA PHE A 81 -0.91 13.31 -2.57
C PHE A 81 -1.81 14.45 -2.08
N GLN A 82 -3.12 14.19 -1.93
CA GLN A 82 -4.04 15.19 -1.39
C GLN A 82 -3.68 15.56 0.05
N LEU A 83 -3.31 14.57 0.88
CA LEU A 83 -2.88 14.86 2.26
C LEU A 83 -1.62 15.73 2.29
N ASN A 84 -0.66 15.44 1.42
CA ASN A 84 0.61 16.19 1.37
C ASN A 84 0.41 17.64 0.90
N GLU A 85 -0.67 17.89 0.15
CA GLU A 85 -0.98 19.23 -0.37
C GLU A 85 -1.97 20.00 0.50
N LEU A 86 -2.44 19.42 1.61
CA LEU A 86 -3.39 20.10 2.49
C LEU A 86 -2.77 21.32 3.15
N GLN A 87 -3.52 22.41 3.10
CA GLN A 87 -3.20 23.61 3.87
C GLN A 87 -3.80 23.49 5.28
N ALA A 88 -3.22 24.24 6.22
CA ALA A 88 -3.71 24.26 7.59
C ALA A 88 -5.18 24.68 7.61
N GLY A 89 -6.01 23.91 8.30
CA GLY A 89 -7.45 24.17 8.43
C GLY A 89 -8.30 23.66 7.28
N ALA A 90 -7.72 23.09 6.23
CA ALA A 90 -8.47 22.50 5.14
C ALA A 90 -9.11 21.18 5.58
N PRO A 91 -10.30 20.82 5.06
CA PRO A 91 -10.89 19.52 5.35
C PRO A 91 -10.03 18.40 4.79
N ARG A 92 -9.91 17.31 5.55
CA ARG A 92 -9.18 16.14 5.08
C ARG A 92 -10.00 15.40 4.02
N PRO A 93 -9.36 14.86 2.98
CA PRO A 93 -10.07 14.02 2.01
C PRO A 93 -10.57 12.74 2.68
N ALA A 94 -11.61 12.14 2.09
CA ALA A 94 -12.13 10.88 2.59
C ALA A 94 -11.10 9.76 2.41
N MET A 95 -11.02 8.86 3.40
CA MET A 95 -10.20 7.66 3.30
C MET A 95 -10.63 6.83 2.09
N PRO A 96 -9.68 6.34 1.28
CA PRO A 96 -10.06 5.50 0.15
C PRO A 96 -10.53 4.12 0.62
N SER A 97 -11.44 3.53 -0.15
CA SER A 97 -11.86 2.14 0.02
C SER A 97 -11.58 1.41 -1.29
N PRO A 98 -10.30 1.17 -1.61
CA PRO A 98 -9.96 0.60 -2.89
C PRO A 98 -10.51 -0.82 -3.02
N THR A 99 -11.00 -1.14 -4.22
CA THR A 99 -11.50 -2.48 -4.52
C THR A 99 -10.36 -3.35 -4.99
N VAL A 100 -10.12 -4.44 -4.26
CA VAL A 100 -9.14 -5.45 -4.67
C VAL A 100 -9.88 -6.50 -5.48
N PRO A 101 -9.44 -6.82 -6.71
CA PRO A 101 -10.08 -7.86 -7.51
C PRO A 101 -10.16 -9.20 -6.77
N ASP A 102 -11.21 -9.98 -7.03
CA ASP A 102 -11.48 -11.22 -6.29
C ASP A 102 -10.31 -12.20 -6.36
N ASP A 103 -9.69 -12.33 -7.52
CA ASP A 103 -8.56 -13.24 -7.72
C ASP A 103 -7.25 -12.74 -7.10
N PHE A 104 -7.25 -11.54 -6.53
CA PHE A 104 -6.13 -10.96 -5.78
C PHE A 104 -6.42 -10.86 -4.28
N GLN A 105 -7.47 -11.51 -3.79
CA GLN A 105 -7.78 -11.51 -2.36
C GLN A 105 -7.20 -12.76 -1.71
N PHE A 106 -6.41 -12.55 -0.65
CA PHE A 106 -5.70 -13.62 0.05
C PHE A 106 -6.00 -13.55 1.54
N ASP A 107 -6.00 -14.73 2.18
CA ASP A 107 -6.01 -14.80 3.65
C ASP A 107 -4.58 -14.56 4.18
N PRO A 108 -4.41 -14.46 5.53
CA PRO A 108 -3.08 -14.21 6.08
C PRO A 108 -2.04 -15.31 5.80
N GLU A 109 -2.47 -16.50 5.42
CA GLU A 109 -1.56 -17.59 5.07
C GLU A 109 -1.21 -17.61 3.58
N GLY A 110 -1.78 -16.71 2.79
CA GLY A 110 -1.49 -16.61 1.36
C GLY A 110 -2.39 -17.47 0.48
N ASN A 111 -3.44 -18.01 1.04
CA ASN A 111 -4.42 -18.78 0.25
C ASN A 111 -5.48 -17.87 -0.33
N PRO A 112 -5.89 -18.07 -1.59
CA PRO A 112 -7.01 -17.31 -2.12
C PRO A 112 -8.27 -17.54 -1.28
N ILE A 113 -8.98 -16.45 -0.97
CA ILE A 113 -10.24 -16.54 -0.21
C ILE A 113 -11.46 -16.50 -1.10
N TYR A 114 -11.24 -16.57 -2.36
CA TYR A 114 -12.24 -16.49 -3.37
C TYR A 114 -12.54 -17.90 -3.91
#